data_0cbb1b569515eb8ec3929aa5e2d1863b
#
_entry.id   0cbb1b569515eb8ec3929aa5e2d1863b
#
_cell.length_a   1.000
_cell.length_b   1.000
_cell.length_c   1.000
_cell.angle_alpha   90.00
_cell.angle_beta   90.00
_cell.angle_gamma   90.00
#
_symmetry.space_group_name_H-M   'P 1'
#
loop_
_entity.id
_entity.type
_entity.pdbx_description
1 polymer ?
#
loop_
_entity_poly.entity_id
_entity_poly.type
_entity_poly.pdbx_seq_one_letter_code
_entity_poly.pdbx_strand_id
1 'polypeptide(L)'
;LILLFSFAIYCALVIGISWDELSHMYIGNERLKYLFSFGSYDYFDFRENRFYPGFYDTLSTFVTKMFPKKYEIEILHLTNLLFSILTIFGISKISSELFNKNIGKIVFVLCFLNPVFFGHMAINQKDMIVAFANIWATYLIIKYLKNQQINEKRNRYVLLGSLVIGFGLGVRIVFLGTLIPIIAISIIDILFLKMITNKKFSNKKLIIDVFKVFI
;
A
#
# COMPACT_ATOMS: atom_id res chain seq x y z
N LEU A 1 -6.92 -13.00 18.67
CA LEU A 1 -6.31 -11.88 17.96
C LEU A 1 -5.10 -11.32 18.71
N ILE A 2 -5.23 -10.94 19.99
CA ILE A 2 -4.11 -10.37 20.79
C ILE A 2 -2.87 -11.26 20.70
N LEU A 3 -2.99 -12.58 20.96
CA LEU A 3 -1.87 -13.52 20.88
C LEU A 3 -1.21 -13.57 19.48
N LEU A 4 -2.01 -13.50 18.42
CA LEU A 4 -1.50 -13.47 17.04
C LEU A 4 -0.69 -12.18 16.76
N PHE A 5 -1.19 -11.03 17.19
CA PHE A 5 -0.46 -9.77 17.04
C PHE A 5 0.83 -9.76 17.90
N SER A 6 0.75 -10.20 19.15
CA SER A 6 1.94 -10.29 20.01
C SER A 6 2.99 -11.22 19.42
N PHE A 7 2.58 -12.34 18.83
CA PHE A 7 3.48 -13.26 18.14
C PHE A 7 4.11 -12.62 16.90
N ALA A 8 3.32 -11.91 16.07
CA ALA A 8 3.85 -11.23 14.90
C ALA A 8 4.85 -10.12 15.27
N ILE A 9 4.56 -9.35 16.31
CA ILE A 9 5.48 -8.32 16.84
C ILE A 9 6.76 -8.98 17.34
N TYR A 10 6.66 -10.05 18.11
CA TYR A 10 7.81 -10.81 18.59
C TYR A 10 8.68 -11.30 17.43
N CYS A 11 8.07 -11.92 16.41
CA CYS A 11 8.78 -12.35 15.20
C CYS A 11 9.50 -11.19 14.50
N ALA A 12 8.83 -10.04 14.35
CA ALA A 12 9.41 -8.86 13.72
C ALA A 12 10.61 -8.30 14.49
N LEU A 13 10.63 -8.44 15.82
CA LEU A 13 11.73 -7.96 16.67
C LEU A 13 12.94 -8.91 16.71
N VAL A 14 12.73 -10.22 16.49
CA VAL A 14 13.82 -11.23 16.61
C VAL A 14 14.33 -11.70 15.25
N ILE A 15 13.64 -11.39 14.15
CA ILE A 15 14.10 -11.78 12.82
C ILE A 15 15.36 -11.01 12.45
N GLY A 16 16.31 -11.69 11.81
CA GLY A 16 17.53 -11.05 11.31
C GLY A 16 17.31 -10.19 10.08
N ILE A 17 18.34 -9.47 9.68
CA ILE A 17 18.35 -8.60 8.49
C ILE A 17 18.23 -9.47 7.23
N SER A 18 17.31 -9.14 6.34
CA SER A 18 17.18 -9.77 5.04
C SER A 18 18.18 -9.18 4.02
N TRP A 19 18.40 -9.90 2.91
CA TRP A 19 19.37 -9.55 1.89
C TRP A 19 19.23 -8.12 1.36
N ASP A 20 18.00 -7.67 1.09
CA ASP A 20 17.73 -6.39 0.44
C ASP A 20 17.64 -5.21 1.41
N GLU A 21 17.43 -5.44 2.70
CA GLU A 21 17.13 -4.38 3.68
C GLU A 21 18.25 -3.37 3.81
N LEU A 22 19.50 -3.83 3.83
CA LEU A 22 20.66 -2.93 3.92
C LEU A 22 20.73 -1.98 2.71
N SER A 23 20.45 -2.49 1.51
CA SER A 23 20.41 -1.68 0.30
C SER A 23 19.29 -0.62 0.37
N HIS A 24 18.09 -0.99 0.83
CA HIS A 24 16.97 -0.08 0.98
C HIS A 24 17.23 1.00 2.04
N MET A 25 17.80 0.62 3.17
CA MET A 25 18.22 1.57 4.23
C MET A 25 19.27 2.55 3.71
N TYR A 26 20.25 2.07 2.96
CA TYR A 26 21.27 2.94 2.37
C TYR A 26 20.66 3.92 1.38
N ILE A 27 19.83 3.45 0.44
CA ILE A 27 19.12 4.30 -0.52
C ILE A 27 18.24 5.33 0.20
N GLY A 28 17.49 4.92 1.22
CA GLY A 28 16.67 5.81 2.01
C GLY A 28 17.50 6.90 2.72
N ASN A 29 18.66 6.55 3.27
CA ASN A 29 19.58 7.52 3.90
C ASN A 29 20.10 8.55 2.89
N GLU A 30 20.56 8.12 1.71
CA GLU A 30 21.07 9.02 0.68
C GLU A 30 19.99 9.99 0.18
N ARG A 31 18.76 9.50 0.01
CA ARG A 31 17.62 10.33 -0.38
C ARG A 31 17.23 11.35 0.70
N LEU A 32 17.28 10.96 1.97
CA LEU A 32 17.05 11.90 3.07
C LEU A 32 18.11 13.01 3.08
N LYS A 33 19.40 12.68 2.91
CA LYS A 33 20.46 13.68 2.80
C LYS A 33 20.21 14.64 1.65
N TYR A 34 19.83 14.13 0.48
CA TYR A 34 19.51 14.94 -0.69
C TYR A 34 18.32 15.88 -0.40
N LEU A 35 17.24 15.37 0.19
CA LEU A 35 16.05 16.15 0.52
C LEU A 35 16.36 17.25 1.55
N PHE A 36 17.04 16.90 2.65
CA PHE A 36 17.37 17.86 3.72
C PHE A 36 18.48 18.85 3.35
N SER A 37 19.27 18.57 2.32
CA SER A 37 20.24 19.53 1.75
C SER A 37 19.61 20.44 0.68
N PHE A 38 18.29 20.33 0.44
CA PHE A 38 17.58 21.01 -0.65
C PHE A 38 18.24 20.78 -2.02
N GLY A 39 18.75 19.55 -2.24
CA GLY A 39 19.37 19.16 -3.49
C GLY A 39 20.84 19.53 -3.67
N SER A 40 21.49 20.11 -2.64
CA SER A 40 22.92 20.43 -2.69
C SER A 40 23.83 19.21 -2.47
N TYR A 41 23.31 18.13 -1.87
CA TYR A 41 24.01 16.87 -1.71
C TYR A 41 24.01 16.10 -3.03
N ASP A 42 25.19 15.66 -3.50
CA ASP A 42 25.29 14.89 -4.73
C ASP A 42 24.81 13.45 -4.48
N TYR A 43 23.65 13.16 -5.06
CA TYR A 43 22.99 11.86 -4.97
C TYR A 43 23.46 10.89 -6.09
N PHE A 44 24.32 11.37 -7.00
CA PHE A 44 24.61 10.71 -8.27
C PHE A 44 25.51 9.47 -8.21
N ASP A 45 26.16 9.18 -7.09
CA ASP A 45 27.02 7.99 -6.94
C ASP A 45 26.25 6.66 -6.93
N PHE A 46 24.94 6.70 -6.90
CA PHE A 46 24.08 5.51 -6.91
C PHE A 46 23.69 5.09 -8.33
N ARG A 47 24.60 4.46 -9.05
CA ARG A 47 24.50 4.17 -10.50
C ARG A 47 23.19 3.56 -10.96
N GLU A 48 22.64 2.57 -10.26
CA GLU A 48 21.47 1.80 -10.73
C GLU A 48 20.14 2.23 -10.09
N ASN A 49 20.18 2.76 -8.88
CA ASN A 49 18.97 3.03 -8.09
C ASN A 49 18.48 4.49 -8.09
N ARG A 50 19.22 5.41 -8.71
CA ARG A 50 18.86 6.84 -8.70
C ARG A 50 17.50 7.13 -9.39
N PHE A 51 17.14 6.34 -10.40
CA PHE A 51 15.88 6.46 -11.13
C PHE A 51 14.78 5.55 -10.59
N TYR A 52 15.11 4.71 -9.60
CA TYR A 52 14.13 3.80 -9.02
C TYR A 52 13.24 4.55 -8.02
N PRO A 53 11.91 4.36 -8.05
CA PRO A 53 11.04 4.97 -7.04
C PRO A 53 11.46 4.53 -5.65
N GLY A 54 11.62 5.48 -4.73
CA GLY A 54 12.11 5.18 -3.39
C GLY A 54 11.37 5.92 -2.29
N PHE A 55 10.12 6.25 -2.55
CA PHE A 55 9.31 6.94 -1.56
C PHE A 55 9.23 6.15 -0.24
N TYR A 56 9.01 4.82 -0.32
CA TYR A 56 8.93 4.01 0.89
C TYR A 56 10.28 3.87 1.59
N ASP A 57 11.39 3.71 0.86
CA ASP A 57 12.73 3.66 1.44
C ASP A 57 13.04 4.93 2.24
N THR A 58 12.67 6.08 1.66
CA THR A 58 12.82 7.38 2.31
C THR A 58 11.93 7.50 3.55
N LEU A 59 10.66 7.10 3.44
CA LEU A 59 9.69 7.16 4.55
C LEU A 59 10.12 6.24 5.70
N SER A 60 10.44 4.97 5.42
CA SER A 60 10.84 4.00 6.44
C SER A 60 12.13 4.43 7.13
N THR A 61 13.13 4.91 6.38
CA THR A 61 14.36 5.44 6.95
C THR A 61 14.11 6.71 7.78
N PHE A 62 13.21 7.59 7.36
CA PHE A 62 12.83 8.75 8.16
C PHE A 62 12.22 8.31 9.50
N VAL A 63 11.33 7.31 9.49
CA VAL A 63 10.73 6.75 10.70
C VAL A 63 11.81 6.13 11.61
N THR A 64 12.73 5.33 11.07
CA THR A 64 13.81 4.73 11.89
C THR A 64 14.69 5.78 12.57
N LYS A 65 14.95 6.91 11.91
CA LYS A 65 15.76 8.02 12.48
C LYS A 65 15.08 8.79 13.60
N MET A 66 13.79 8.61 13.82
CA MET A 66 13.09 9.19 14.99
C MET A 66 13.39 8.40 16.28
N PHE A 67 14.05 7.25 16.18
CA PHE A 67 14.38 6.36 17.29
C PHE A 67 15.89 6.20 17.45
N PRO A 68 16.37 5.72 18.63
CA PRO A 68 17.79 5.45 18.84
C PRO A 68 18.33 4.43 17.80
N LYS A 69 19.52 4.71 17.24
CA LYS A 69 20.16 3.91 16.18
C LYS A 69 20.23 2.40 16.48
N LYS A 70 20.36 2.03 17.74
CA LYS A 70 20.41 0.62 18.17
C LYS A 70 19.15 -0.18 17.85
N TYR A 71 18.03 0.49 17.59
CA TYR A 71 16.74 -0.14 17.25
C TYR A 71 16.35 0.08 15.79
N GLU A 72 17.27 0.49 14.93
CA GLU A 72 16.98 0.87 13.54
C GLU A 72 16.32 -0.26 12.75
N ILE A 73 16.79 -1.50 12.92
CA ILE A 73 16.27 -2.69 12.24
C ILE A 73 14.88 -3.07 12.79
N GLU A 74 14.73 -3.11 14.10
CA GLU A 74 13.48 -3.47 14.76
C GLU A 74 12.35 -2.48 14.38
N ILE A 75 12.66 -1.18 14.32
CA ILE A 75 11.70 -0.16 13.90
C ILE A 75 11.35 -0.30 12.42
N LEU A 76 12.32 -0.64 11.57
CA LEU A 76 12.07 -0.92 10.17
C LEU A 76 11.11 -2.10 10.00
N HIS A 77 11.38 -3.22 10.68
CA HIS A 77 10.52 -4.41 10.67
C HIS A 77 9.11 -4.14 11.22
N LEU A 78 9.00 -3.36 12.30
CA LEU A 78 7.70 -2.97 12.84
C LEU A 78 6.92 -2.07 11.87
N THR A 79 7.61 -1.19 11.14
CA THR A 79 7.00 -0.35 10.12
C THR A 79 6.46 -1.20 8.97
N ASN A 80 7.24 -2.16 8.47
CA ASN A 80 6.81 -3.12 7.44
C ASN A 80 5.64 -3.98 7.93
N LEU A 81 5.72 -4.48 9.16
CA LEU A 81 4.64 -5.25 9.80
C LEU A 81 3.34 -4.46 9.87
N LEU A 82 3.39 -3.17 10.23
CA LEU A 82 2.21 -2.30 10.26
C LEU A 82 1.53 -2.22 8.89
N PHE A 83 2.27 -1.95 7.81
CA PHE A 83 1.71 -1.91 6.45
C PHE A 83 1.14 -3.27 6.03
N SER A 84 1.79 -4.37 6.41
CA SER A 84 1.33 -5.73 6.13
C SER A 84 0.01 -6.05 6.85
N ILE A 85 -0.12 -5.68 8.12
CA ILE A 85 -1.37 -5.80 8.88
C ILE A 85 -2.47 -4.95 8.26
N LEU A 86 -2.17 -3.72 7.85
CA LEU A 86 -3.12 -2.86 7.14
C LEU A 86 -3.54 -3.47 5.80
N THR A 87 -2.66 -4.21 5.11
CA THR A 87 -3.00 -4.97 3.89
C THR A 87 -4.04 -6.05 4.18
N ILE A 88 -3.81 -6.89 5.19
CA ILE A 88 -4.78 -7.93 5.61
C ILE A 88 -6.12 -7.29 6.00
N PHE A 89 -6.06 -6.17 6.72
CA PHE A 89 -7.26 -5.42 7.08
C PHE A 89 -8.01 -4.91 5.85
N GLY A 90 -7.30 -4.42 4.84
CA GLY A 90 -7.87 -4.01 3.56
C GLY A 90 -8.56 -5.17 2.84
N ILE A 91 -7.93 -6.35 2.76
CA ILE A 91 -8.51 -7.56 2.17
C ILE A 91 -9.80 -7.95 2.92
N SER A 92 -9.77 -7.93 4.24
CA SER A 92 -10.94 -8.18 5.09
C SER A 92 -12.07 -7.18 4.82
N LYS A 93 -11.76 -5.90 4.61
CA LYS A 93 -12.73 -4.85 4.24
C LYS A 93 -13.35 -5.11 2.87
N ILE A 94 -12.55 -5.48 1.87
CA ILE A 94 -13.05 -5.86 0.53
C ILE A 94 -14.01 -7.03 0.65
N SER A 95 -13.61 -8.10 1.34
CA SER A 95 -14.41 -9.30 1.53
C SER A 95 -15.71 -8.99 2.31
N SER A 96 -15.67 -8.11 3.30
CA SER A 96 -16.84 -7.66 4.03
C SER A 96 -17.80 -6.83 3.16
N GLU A 97 -17.26 -6.06 2.23
CA GLU A 97 -18.04 -5.20 1.32
C GLU A 97 -18.68 -5.98 0.18
N LEU A 98 -18.04 -7.03 -0.30
CA LEU A 98 -18.53 -7.87 -1.40
C LEU A 98 -19.47 -8.98 -0.92
N PHE A 99 -19.24 -9.52 0.26
CA PHE A 99 -20.00 -10.62 0.83
C PHE A 99 -20.72 -10.20 2.13
N ASN A 100 -20.05 -10.43 3.27
CA ASN A 100 -20.56 -10.02 4.58
C ASN A 100 -19.45 -9.91 5.63
N LYS A 101 -19.78 -9.33 6.80
CA LYS A 101 -18.81 -9.10 7.88
C LYS A 101 -18.17 -10.38 8.43
N ASN A 102 -18.88 -11.51 8.43
CA ASN A 102 -18.35 -12.77 8.96
C ASN A 102 -17.29 -13.35 8.00
N ILE A 103 -17.53 -13.30 6.70
CA ILE A 103 -16.55 -13.69 5.68
C ILE A 103 -15.31 -12.80 5.80
N GLY A 104 -15.47 -11.48 5.98
CA GLY A 104 -14.34 -10.58 6.19
C GLY A 104 -13.46 -10.97 7.39
N LYS A 105 -14.07 -11.38 8.52
CA LYS A 105 -13.32 -11.87 9.69
C LYS A 105 -12.56 -13.16 9.42
N ILE A 106 -13.20 -14.11 8.72
CA ILE A 106 -12.56 -15.39 8.34
C ILE A 106 -11.37 -15.11 7.42
N VAL A 107 -11.56 -14.28 6.39
CA VAL A 107 -10.50 -13.89 5.46
C VAL A 107 -9.33 -13.21 6.18
N PHE A 108 -9.60 -12.35 7.16
CA PHE A 108 -8.55 -11.75 7.99
C PHE A 108 -7.67 -12.81 8.64
N VAL A 109 -8.29 -13.79 9.30
CA VAL A 109 -7.56 -14.87 9.99
C VAL A 109 -6.79 -15.74 9.00
N LEU A 110 -7.42 -16.12 7.88
CA LEU A 110 -6.75 -16.94 6.86
C LEU A 110 -5.54 -16.25 6.23
N CYS A 111 -5.65 -14.95 5.91
CA CYS A 111 -4.52 -14.17 5.39
C CYS A 111 -3.40 -14.05 6.42
N PHE A 112 -3.75 -13.81 7.70
CA PHE A 112 -2.78 -13.67 8.77
C PHE A 112 -2.03 -14.98 9.03
N LEU A 113 -2.70 -16.12 8.94
CA LEU A 113 -2.12 -17.45 9.15
C LEU A 113 -1.46 -18.03 7.89
N ASN A 114 -1.55 -17.36 6.74
CA ASN A 114 -0.86 -17.81 5.53
C ASN A 114 0.66 -17.73 5.73
N PRO A 115 1.41 -18.86 5.69
CA PRO A 115 2.82 -18.88 6.07
C PRO A 115 3.70 -18.03 5.13
N VAL A 116 3.39 -17.98 3.84
CA VAL A 116 4.15 -17.16 2.87
C VAL A 116 3.93 -15.69 3.17
N PHE A 117 2.68 -15.26 3.34
CA PHE A 117 2.38 -13.87 3.66
C PHE A 117 3.00 -13.47 5.01
N PHE A 118 2.82 -14.30 6.04
CA PHE A 118 3.36 -14.07 7.38
C PHE A 118 4.89 -13.92 7.36
N GLY A 119 5.60 -14.80 6.63
CA GLY A 119 7.06 -14.76 6.53
C GLY A 119 7.59 -13.48 5.87
N HIS A 120 6.80 -12.82 5.02
CA HIS A 120 7.19 -11.57 4.37
C HIS A 120 6.76 -10.30 5.11
N MET A 121 5.88 -10.39 6.11
CA MET A 121 5.24 -9.23 6.74
C MET A 121 6.22 -8.19 7.29
N ALA A 122 7.33 -8.63 7.89
CA ALA A 122 8.29 -7.74 8.54
C ALA A 122 9.45 -7.34 7.62
N ILE A 123 9.89 -8.22 6.71
CA ILE A 123 11.16 -8.09 5.99
C ILE A 123 11.02 -7.65 4.53
N ASN A 124 9.84 -7.78 3.91
CA ASN A 124 9.68 -7.44 2.50
C ASN A 124 9.21 -5.99 2.33
N GLN A 125 10.18 -5.09 2.14
CA GLN A 125 9.95 -3.63 2.04
C GLN A 125 9.33 -3.17 0.72
N LYS A 126 9.27 -4.00 -0.30
CA LYS A 126 8.74 -3.61 -1.62
C LYS A 126 7.41 -4.26 -1.90
N ASP A 127 7.35 -5.58 -1.93
CA ASP A 127 6.15 -6.27 -2.42
C ASP A 127 4.99 -6.16 -1.44
N MET A 128 5.28 -6.18 -0.12
CA MET A 128 4.25 -5.97 0.89
C MET A 128 3.67 -4.56 0.85
N ILE A 129 4.48 -3.56 0.54
CA ILE A 129 4.03 -2.18 0.42
C ILE A 129 3.25 -1.95 -0.88
N VAL A 130 3.68 -2.57 -1.98
CA VAL A 130 2.91 -2.59 -3.23
C VAL A 130 1.56 -3.30 -3.02
N ALA A 131 1.54 -4.43 -2.29
CA ALA A 131 0.30 -5.13 -1.94
C ALA A 131 -0.64 -4.24 -1.10
N PHE A 132 -0.10 -3.51 -0.11
CA PHE A 132 -0.87 -2.52 0.65
C PHE A 132 -1.54 -1.50 -0.27
N ALA A 133 -0.77 -0.86 -1.14
CA ALA A 133 -1.30 0.15 -2.06
C ALA A 133 -2.36 -0.44 -3.00
N ASN A 134 -2.12 -1.65 -3.55
CA ASN A 134 -3.05 -2.32 -4.46
C ASN A 134 -4.38 -2.65 -3.77
N ILE A 135 -4.34 -3.22 -2.57
CA ILE A 135 -5.53 -3.62 -1.82
C ILE A 135 -6.37 -2.41 -1.43
N TRP A 136 -5.74 -1.34 -0.96
CA TRP A 136 -6.48 -0.12 -0.59
C TRP A 136 -7.00 0.63 -1.81
N ALA A 137 -6.25 0.68 -2.93
CA ALA A 137 -6.75 1.20 -4.20
C ALA A 137 -7.99 0.42 -4.67
N THR A 138 -7.93 -0.92 -4.64
CA THR A 138 -9.05 -1.81 -4.96
C THR A 138 -10.27 -1.53 -4.09
N TYR A 139 -10.09 -1.43 -2.77
CA TYR A 139 -11.17 -1.11 -1.84
C TYR A 139 -11.82 0.24 -2.16
N LEU A 140 -11.01 1.26 -2.43
CA LEU A 140 -11.49 2.62 -2.73
C LEU A 140 -12.20 2.68 -4.09
N ILE A 141 -11.74 1.93 -5.09
CA ILE A 141 -12.43 1.79 -6.39
C ILE A 141 -13.81 1.16 -6.16
N ILE A 142 -13.91 0.07 -5.42
CA ILE A 142 -15.20 -0.57 -5.09
C ILE A 142 -16.14 0.41 -4.37
N LYS A 143 -15.63 1.16 -3.39
CA LYS A 143 -16.40 2.16 -2.66
C LYS A 143 -16.84 3.32 -3.56
N TYR A 144 -16.00 3.74 -4.49
CA TYR A 144 -16.33 4.74 -5.49
C TYR A 144 -17.46 4.28 -6.40
N LEU A 145 -17.36 3.08 -6.98
CA LEU A 145 -18.38 2.52 -7.86
C LEU A 145 -19.76 2.43 -7.19
N LYS A 146 -19.79 2.05 -5.92
CA LYS A 146 -21.03 1.98 -5.12
C LYS A 146 -21.63 3.34 -4.77
N ASN A 147 -20.78 4.36 -4.55
CA ASN A 147 -21.20 5.62 -3.94
C ASN A 147 -21.00 6.86 -4.80
N GLN A 148 -20.73 6.73 -6.10
CA GLN A 148 -20.43 7.85 -7.00
C GLN A 148 -21.47 8.98 -6.96
N GLN A 149 -22.74 8.67 -6.71
CA GLN A 149 -23.83 9.64 -6.68
C GLN A 149 -23.82 10.57 -5.47
N ILE A 150 -23.16 10.18 -4.40
CA ILE A 150 -23.04 10.97 -3.17
C ILE A 150 -21.77 11.81 -3.29
N ASN A 151 -21.91 13.10 -3.60
CA ASN A 151 -20.76 13.98 -3.93
C ASN A 151 -19.65 13.98 -2.86
N GLU A 152 -20.00 14.04 -1.59
CA GLU A 152 -19.06 14.03 -0.48
C GLU A 152 -18.23 12.72 -0.47
N LYS A 153 -18.93 11.56 -0.53
CA LYS A 153 -18.27 10.25 -0.55
C LYS A 153 -17.42 10.07 -1.81
N ARG A 154 -17.94 10.49 -2.97
CA ARG A 154 -17.23 10.46 -4.25
C ARG A 154 -15.89 11.19 -4.16
N ASN A 155 -15.91 12.45 -3.74
CA ASN A 155 -14.70 13.28 -3.64
C ASN A 155 -13.70 12.68 -2.64
N ARG A 156 -14.19 12.17 -1.51
CA ARG A 156 -13.34 11.48 -0.51
C ARG A 156 -12.66 10.25 -1.11
N TYR A 157 -13.40 9.41 -1.86
CA TYR A 157 -12.80 8.20 -2.45
C TYR A 157 -11.87 8.51 -3.60
N VAL A 158 -12.12 9.55 -4.38
CA VAL A 158 -11.19 10.04 -5.40
C VAL A 158 -9.91 10.52 -4.74
N LEU A 159 -9.99 11.40 -3.75
CA LEU A 159 -8.82 11.93 -3.04
C LEU A 159 -7.99 10.81 -2.39
N LEU A 160 -8.61 9.94 -1.61
CA LEU A 160 -7.90 8.84 -0.95
C LEU A 160 -7.32 7.85 -1.97
N GLY A 161 -8.05 7.59 -3.07
CA GLY A 161 -7.59 6.75 -4.17
C GLY A 161 -6.35 7.33 -4.85
N SER A 162 -6.36 8.64 -5.14
CA SER A 162 -5.19 9.35 -5.71
C SER A 162 -3.96 9.24 -4.81
N LEU A 163 -4.14 9.47 -3.50
CA LEU A 163 -3.05 9.37 -2.53
C LEU A 163 -2.46 7.95 -2.46
N VAL A 164 -3.32 6.92 -2.44
CA VAL A 164 -2.88 5.52 -2.39
C VAL A 164 -2.21 5.10 -3.69
N ILE A 165 -2.74 5.53 -4.85
CA ILE A 165 -2.13 5.23 -6.16
C ILE A 165 -0.78 5.94 -6.28
N GLY A 166 -0.69 7.22 -5.90
CA GLY A 166 0.57 7.97 -5.87
C GLY A 166 1.60 7.34 -4.94
N PHE A 167 1.16 6.87 -3.77
CA PHE A 167 2.01 6.10 -2.84
C PHE A 167 2.56 4.83 -3.51
N GLY A 168 1.70 4.01 -4.13
CA GLY A 168 2.12 2.77 -4.80
C GLY A 168 3.10 3.02 -5.95
N LEU A 169 2.88 4.07 -6.75
CA LEU A 169 3.80 4.52 -7.80
C LEU A 169 5.15 4.96 -7.25
N GLY A 170 5.15 5.66 -6.12
CA GLY A 170 6.36 6.07 -5.41
C GLY A 170 7.16 4.90 -4.82
N VAL A 171 6.56 3.69 -4.71
CA VAL A 171 7.25 2.46 -4.28
C VAL A 171 7.82 1.71 -5.48
N ARG A 172 6.99 1.46 -6.49
CA ARG A 172 7.38 0.74 -7.73
C ARG A 172 6.49 1.15 -8.90
N ILE A 173 7.08 1.44 -10.07
CA ILE A 173 6.33 1.71 -11.31
C ILE A 173 5.49 0.50 -11.74
N VAL A 174 5.97 -0.72 -11.50
CA VAL A 174 5.24 -1.98 -11.77
C VAL A 174 3.88 -2.04 -11.05
N PHE A 175 3.68 -1.25 -10.00
CA PHE A 175 2.38 -1.10 -9.33
C PHE A 175 1.24 -0.80 -10.32
N LEU A 176 1.48 0.00 -11.38
CA LEU A 176 0.46 0.23 -12.42
C LEU A 176 -0.04 -1.07 -13.06
N GLY A 177 0.88 -2.00 -13.33
CA GLY A 177 0.52 -3.32 -13.85
C GLY A 177 -0.40 -4.11 -12.91
N THR A 178 -0.22 -3.96 -11.60
CA THR A 178 -1.05 -4.64 -10.60
C THR A 178 -2.48 -4.09 -10.52
N LEU A 179 -2.72 -2.88 -11.03
CA LEU A 179 -4.07 -2.29 -11.10
C LEU A 179 -4.87 -2.76 -12.32
N ILE A 180 -4.23 -3.33 -13.36
CA ILE A 180 -4.90 -3.75 -14.59
C ILE A 180 -6.08 -4.71 -14.31
N PRO A 181 -5.96 -5.76 -13.49
CA PRO A 181 -7.07 -6.68 -13.23
C PRO A 181 -8.28 -5.98 -12.61
N ILE A 182 -8.08 -5.11 -11.62
CA ILE A 182 -9.21 -4.42 -10.96
C ILE A 182 -9.85 -3.38 -11.89
N ILE A 183 -9.07 -2.72 -12.73
CA ILE A 183 -9.61 -1.80 -13.74
C ILE A 183 -10.44 -2.58 -14.76
N ALA A 184 -9.94 -3.71 -15.28
CA ALA A 184 -10.65 -4.55 -16.23
C ALA A 184 -11.97 -5.07 -15.62
N ILE A 185 -11.96 -5.62 -14.42
CA ILE A 185 -13.17 -6.08 -13.71
C ILE A 185 -14.14 -4.92 -13.49
N SER A 186 -13.64 -3.73 -13.14
CA SER A 186 -14.49 -2.55 -12.94
C SER A 186 -15.17 -2.12 -14.24
N ILE A 187 -14.46 -2.15 -15.38
CA ILE A 187 -15.03 -1.86 -16.70
C ILE A 187 -16.11 -2.89 -17.05
N ILE A 188 -15.84 -4.18 -16.86
CA ILE A 188 -16.81 -5.26 -17.09
C ILE A 188 -18.06 -5.06 -16.22
N ASP A 189 -17.90 -4.70 -14.93
CA ASP A 189 -19.02 -4.45 -14.04
C ASP A 189 -19.82 -3.20 -14.47
N ILE A 190 -19.17 -2.13 -14.88
CA ILE A 190 -19.82 -0.91 -15.36
C ILE A 190 -20.63 -1.17 -16.64
N LEU A 191 -20.11 -1.98 -17.56
CA LEU A 191 -20.75 -2.19 -18.86
C LEU A 191 -21.80 -3.29 -18.84
N PHE A 192 -21.52 -4.38 -18.15
CA PHE A 192 -22.30 -5.62 -18.28
C PHE A 192 -22.95 -6.11 -16.98
N LEU A 193 -22.19 -6.27 -15.90
CA LEU A 193 -22.64 -7.00 -14.73
C LEU A 193 -23.52 -6.18 -13.79
N LYS A 194 -23.18 -4.91 -13.56
CA LYS A 194 -23.88 -4.03 -12.62
C LYS A 194 -24.04 -4.59 -11.19
N MET A 195 -23.11 -5.46 -10.77
CA MET A 195 -23.14 -6.11 -9.45
C MET A 195 -22.61 -5.19 -8.35
N ILE A 196 -21.55 -4.43 -8.66
CA ILE A 196 -20.89 -3.50 -7.73
C ILE A 196 -21.34 -2.08 -8.01
N THR A 197 -21.45 -1.73 -9.29
CA THR A 197 -21.77 -0.38 -9.76
C THR A 197 -23.22 -0.01 -9.45
N ASN A 198 -23.42 1.16 -8.85
CA ASN A 198 -24.75 1.69 -8.60
C ASN A 198 -25.53 1.90 -9.90
N LYS A 199 -26.83 1.56 -9.93
CA LYS A 199 -27.72 1.72 -11.11
C LYS A 199 -27.73 3.15 -11.68
N LYS A 200 -27.51 4.17 -10.84
CA LYS A 200 -27.43 5.59 -11.22
C LYS A 200 -26.01 6.05 -11.57
N PHE A 201 -25.09 5.14 -11.84
CA PHE A 201 -23.69 5.45 -12.16
C PHE A 201 -23.59 6.30 -13.45
N SER A 202 -22.69 7.29 -13.47
CA SER A 202 -22.50 8.22 -14.58
C SER A 202 -21.08 8.12 -15.14
N ASN A 203 -20.95 7.69 -16.39
CA ASN A 203 -19.67 7.63 -17.08
C ASN A 203 -19.01 9.03 -17.23
N LYS A 204 -19.82 10.08 -17.42
CA LYS A 204 -19.30 11.46 -17.49
C LYS A 204 -18.59 11.87 -16.19
N LYS A 205 -19.19 11.54 -15.03
CA LYS A 205 -18.55 11.79 -13.72
C LYS A 205 -17.26 10.98 -13.56
N LEU A 206 -17.25 9.70 -14.01
CA LEU A 206 -16.05 8.86 -13.97
C LEU A 206 -14.90 9.50 -14.72
N ILE A 207 -15.12 9.94 -15.97
CA ILE A 207 -14.08 10.57 -16.79
C ILE A 207 -13.50 11.80 -16.08
N ILE A 208 -14.37 12.68 -15.56
CA ILE A 208 -13.92 13.89 -14.83
C ILE A 208 -13.09 13.50 -13.58
N ASP A 209 -13.52 12.48 -12.85
CA ASP A 209 -12.86 12.07 -11.62
C ASP A 209 -11.52 11.36 -11.89
N VAL A 210 -11.40 10.60 -12.99
CA VAL A 210 -10.12 10.03 -13.46
C VAL A 210 -9.12 11.14 -13.74
N PHE A 211 -9.53 12.21 -14.46
CA PHE A 211 -8.62 13.34 -14.67
C PHE A 211 -8.15 13.98 -13.37
N LYS A 212 -8.99 14.06 -12.34
CA LYS A 212 -8.59 14.60 -11.01
C LYS A 212 -7.55 13.76 -10.29
N VAL A 213 -7.43 12.47 -10.61
CA VAL A 213 -6.41 11.59 -10.00
C VAL A 213 -5.00 11.92 -10.50
N PHE A 214 -4.90 12.48 -11.72
CA PHE A 214 -3.63 12.79 -12.39
C PHE A 214 -3.21 14.27 -12.29
N ILE A 215 -4.03 15.12 -11.71
CA ILE A 215 -3.73 16.53 -11.38
C ILE A 215 -3.41 16.67 -9.90
#